data_db760baca37a16315e6298eb3453066d
#
_entry.id   db760baca37a16315e6298eb3453066d
#
_cell.length_a   1.000
_cell.length_b   1.000
_cell.length_c   1.000
_cell.angle_alpha   90.00
_cell.angle_beta   90.00
_cell.angle_gamma   90.00
#
_symmetry.space_group_name_H-M   'P 1'
#
loop_
_entity.id
_entity.type
_entity.pdbx_description
1 polymer ?
#
loop_
_entity_poly.entity_id
_entity_poly.type
_entity_poly.pdbx_seq_one_letter_code
_entity_poly.pdbx_strand_id
1 'polypeptide(L)'
;MVQVNDNFLKLKAGYLFPEIARRVNAFCEANPDAASRVIKLGIGDVTEPLPPAIVEAIHKATDELAERGSFRGYGPEQGYDFLRNAICDNDYKARGCDVSADEIFVSDGSKCDSSNILDIFGSNNTVAITDPVYPVYVDTNVMTGRTGEADDNGRYAGLVYIPVTDENDFSPALPEGKVDLIYLCYPNNPTGTVASTETLKQWVDYAKANDSIILYDAAYEAFITDPEIPHSIYEIEGARDVAIEFRSFSKNAGFTGTRCAFTVVPKSLKGTTSDGTTVDIHPLWNRRHCTKFNGVSYPIQRGAAAAYSEAGKQQIGELVRFYMENARLLREGLTKVGIQVYGGVNAPYVWLKTPGGATSWDFFDTLLEKGNLVGTPGSGFGAAGEGYFRLSAFNSRANVEEAVERFTQSLG
;
A
#
# COMPACT_ATOMS: atom_id res chain seq x y z
N MET A 1 2.79 -31.59 -23.52
CA MET A 1 3.31 -30.37 -22.93
C MET A 1 2.51 -30.02 -21.69
N VAL A 2 3.13 -29.42 -20.68
CA VAL A 2 2.42 -28.95 -19.47
C VAL A 2 1.54 -27.75 -19.86
N GLN A 3 0.30 -27.72 -19.35
CA GLN A 3 -0.57 -26.56 -19.49
C GLN A 3 -0.18 -25.50 -18.44
N VAL A 4 -0.14 -24.24 -18.88
CA VAL A 4 0.10 -23.10 -18.00
C VAL A 4 -1.24 -22.51 -17.51
N ASN A 5 -1.20 -21.61 -16.52
CA ASN A 5 -2.36 -20.83 -16.13
C ASN A 5 -2.52 -19.67 -17.12
N ASP A 6 -3.45 -19.78 -18.04
CA ASP A 6 -3.69 -18.83 -19.12
C ASP A 6 -4.09 -17.41 -18.59
N ASN A 7 -4.55 -17.32 -17.34
CA ASN A 7 -4.88 -16.03 -16.75
C ASN A 7 -3.66 -15.09 -16.68
N PHE A 8 -2.44 -15.62 -16.58
CA PHE A 8 -1.23 -14.80 -16.63
C PHE A 8 -1.01 -14.14 -17.99
N LEU A 9 -1.57 -14.68 -19.07
CA LEU A 9 -1.48 -14.12 -20.41
C LEU A 9 -2.41 -12.90 -20.62
N LYS A 10 -3.40 -12.72 -19.72
CA LYS A 10 -4.32 -11.57 -19.73
C LYS A 10 -3.70 -10.31 -19.17
N LEU A 11 -2.60 -10.44 -18.42
CA LEU A 11 -1.88 -9.29 -17.87
C LEU A 11 -1.15 -8.56 -19.00
N LYS A 12 -1.39 -7.25 -19.11
CA LYS A 12 -0.60 -6.41 -20.01
C LYS A 12 0.85 -6.37 -19.51
N ALA A 13 1.80 -6.74 -20.35
CA ALA A 13 3.21 -6.74 -19.98
C ALA A 13 3.65 -5.35 -19.51
N GLY A 14 4.02 -5.23 -18.24
CA GLY A 14 4.79 -4.14 -17.66
C GLY A 14 4.33 -2.73 -17.96
N TYR A 15 3.04 -2.46 -17.92
CA TYR A 15 2.44 -1.25 -18.48
C TYR A 15 2.97 0.08 -17.89
N LEU A 16 3.03 0.24 -16.57
CA LEU A 16 3.31 1.55 -15.95
C LEU A 16 4.81 1.79 -15.71
N PHE A 17 5.41 1.08 -14.79
CA PHE A 17 6.79 1.35 -14.37
C PHE A 17 7.86 1.06 -15.44
N PRO A 18 7.76 -0.03 -16.22
CA PRO A 18 8.62 -0.23 -17.39
C PRO A 18 8.49 0.87 -18.45
N GLU A 19 7.28 1.38 -18.72
CA GLU A 19 7.09 2.47 -19.68
C GLU A 19 7.70 3.78 -19.17
N ILE A 20 7.52 4.11 -17.87
CA ILE A 20 8.22 5.24 -17.25
C ILE A 20 9.74 5.08 -17.40
N ALA A 21 10.28 3.91 -17.06
CA ALA A 21 11.72 3.66 -17.17
C ALA A 21 12.20 3.80 -18.64
N ARG A 22 11.46 3.26 -19.60
CA ARG A 22 11.78 3.38 -21.03
C ARG A 22 11.84 4.83 -21.49
N ARG A 23 10.84 5.67 -21.13
CA ARG A 23 10.82 7.10 -21.51
C ARG A 23 11.95 7.87 -20.86
N VAL A 24 12.18 7.65 -19.56
CA VAL A 24 13.29 8.31 -18.85
C VAL A 24 14.65 7.91 -19.42
N ASN A 25 14.88 6.64 -19.73
CA ASN A 25 16.13 6.19 -20.35
C ASN A 25 16.33 6.80 -21.73
N ALA A 26 15.30 6.79 -22.58
CA ALA A 26 15.36 7.41 -23.90
C ALA A 26 15.66 8.92 -23.82
N PHE A 27 15.05 9.63 -22.86
CA PHE A 27 15.33 11.04 -22.61
C PHE A 27 16.78 11.26 -22.18
N CYS A 28 17.29 10.46 -21.22
CA CYS A 28 18.66 10.56 -20.73
C CYS A 28 19.72 10.24 -21.82
N GLU A 29 19.44 9.27 -22.68
CA GLU A 29 20.30 8.94 -23.83
C GLU A 29 20.34 10.10 -24.85
N ALA A 30 19.20 10.72 -25.12
CA ALA A 30 19.11 11.86 -26.03
C ALA A 30 19.67 13.16 -25.42
N ASN A 31 19.71 13.28 -24.09
CA ASN A 31 20.10 14.50 -23.37
C ASN A 31 21.09 14.17 -22.22
N PRO A 32 22.36 13.79 -22.54
CA PRO A 32 23.32 13.37 -21.53
C PRO A 32 23.58 14.42 -20.44
N ASP A 33 23.59 15.70 -20.79
CA ASP A 33 23.79 16.80 -19.83
C ASP A 33 22.61 16.97 -18.86
N ALA A 34 21.39 16.58 -19.25
CA ALA A 34 20.20 16.62 -18.42
C ALA A 34 20.08 15.36 -17.56
N ALA A 35 20.66 14.25 -17.95
CA ALA A 35 20.52 12.95 -17.28
C ALA A 35 20.87 13.00 -15.79
N SER A 36 21.94 13.71 -15.41
CA SER A 36 22.37 13.88 -14.03
C SER A 36 21.46 14.78 -13.18
N ARG A 37 20.55 15.53 -13.83
CA ARG A 37 19.63 16.48 -13.19
C ARG A 37 18.21 15.92 -13.01
N VAL A 38 17.95 14.69 -13.48
CA VAL A 38 16.62 14.09 -13.39
C VAL A 38 16.28 13.77 -11.93
N ILE A 39 15.25 14.41 -11.40
CA ILE A 39 14.73 14.13 -10.05
C ILE A 39 13.51 13.20 -10.17
N LYS A 40 13.59 12.04 -9.52
CA LYS A 40 12.56 11.01 -9.57
C LYS A 40 11.63 11.11 -8.34
N LEU A 41 10.44 11.64 -8.52
CA LEU A 41 9.38 11.77 -7.51
C LEU A 41 8.22 10.77 -7.73
N GLY A 42 8.37 9.80 -8.63
CA GLY A 42 7.33 8.82 -8.93
C GLY A 42 7.44 7.53 -8.14
N ILE A 43 8.58 7.27 -7.50
CA ILE A 43 8.87 6.00 -6.85
C ILE A 43 8.27 6.00 -5.45
N GLY A 44 7.48 4.98 -5.12
CA GLY A 44 6.94 4.75 -3.79
C GLY A 44 7.91 3.97 -2.88
N ASP A 45 9.21 4.26 -2.97
CA ASP A 45 10.24 3.64 -2.14
C ASP A 45 10.86 4.67 -1.21
N VAL A 46 11.18 4.25 0.03
CA VAL A 46 11.85 5.11 1.01
C VAL A 46 13.29 5.37 0.60
N THR A 47 13.81 6.55 0.97
CA THR A 47 15.15 7.02 0.57
C THR A 47 16.09 7.21 1.76
N GLU A 48 15.52 7.33 2.96
CA GLU A 48 16.32 7.47 4.17
C GLU A 48 16.74 6.10 4.72
N PRO A 49 17.90 6.02 5.38
CA PRO A 49 18.41 4.78 5.97
C PRO A 49 17.50 4.25 7.09
N LEU A 50 17.65 2.97 7.41
CA LEU A 50 16.98 2.36 8.55
C LEU A 50 17.31 3.11 9.86
N PRO A 51 16.32 3.30 10.76
CA PRO A 51 16.55 3.86 12.08
C PRO A 51 17.66 3.11 12.86
N PRO A 52 18.57 3.83 13.55
CA PRO A 52 19.68 3.21 14.27
C PRO A 52 19.28 2.10 15.25
N ALA A 53 18.17 2.28 16.00
CA ALA A 53 17.66 1.26 16.92
C ALA A 53 17.30 -0.05 16.22
N ILE A 54 16.82 0.03 14.99
CA ILE A 54 16.48 -1.13 14.16
C ILE A 54 17.75 -1.84 13.70
N VAL A 55 18.73 -1.07 13.19
CA VAL A 55 20.03 -1.60 12.74
C VAL A 55 20.75 -2.31 13.87
N GLU A 56 20.80 -1.70 15.07
CA GLU A 56 21.40 -2.30 16.27
C GLU A 56 20.73 -3.62 16.67
N ALA A 57 19.41 -3.67 16.63
CA ALA A 57 18.65 -4.89 16.94
C ALA A 57 18.91 -6.02 15.93
N ILE A 58 19.03 -5.68 14.62
CA ILE A 58 19.38 -6.65 13.58
C ILE A 58 20.81 -7.17 13.79
N HIS A 59 21.78 -6.32 14.08
CA HIS A 59 23.18 -6.72 14.35
C HIS A 59 23.23 -7.67 15.55
N LYS A 60 22.62 -7.29 16.69
CA LYS A 60 22.58 -8.13 17.88
C LYS A 60 21.95 -9.49 17.61
N ALA A 61 20.85 -9.52 16.87
CA ALA A 61 20.18 -10.76 16.51
C ALA A 61 21.03 -11.63 15.56
N THR A 62 21.86 -11.01 14.73
CA THR A 62 22.81 -11.72 13.86
C THR A 62 23.95 -12.33 14.68
N ASP A 63 24.47 -11.61 15.66
CA ASP A 63 25.49 -12.13 16.59
C ASP A 63 24.95 -13.33 17.40
N GLU A 64 23.69 -13.27 17.84
CA GLU A 64 23.00 -14.39 18.52
C GLU A 64 22.97 -15.67 17.65
N LEU A 65 22.92 -15.55 16.31
CA LEU A 65 22.94 -16.69 15.40
C LEU A 65 24.32 -17.34 15.27
N ALA A 66 25.38 -16.64 15.62
CA ALA A 66 26.75 -17.16 15.60
C ALA A 66 27.04 -18.09 16.81
N GLU A 67 26.26 -17.98 17.87
CA GLU A 67 26.50 -18.68 19.12
C GLU A 67 25.58 -19.91 19.23
N ARG A 68 26.17 -21.08 19.59
CA ARG A 68 25.42 -22.34 19.70
C ARG A 68 24.23 -22.26 20.66
N GLY A 69 24.34 -21.49 21.75
CA GLY A 69 23.31 -21.39 22.80
C GLY A 69 22.12 -20.53 22.43
N SER A 70 22.29 -19.62 21.46
CA SER A 70 21.26 -18.66 21.02
C SER A 70 20.87 -18.83 19.55
N PHE A 71 21.50 -19.77 18.84
CA PHE A 71 21.17 -20.09 17.45
C PHE A 71 19.67 -20.36 17.27
N ARG A 72 19.11 -19.84 16.19
CA ARG A 72 17.69 -20.03 15.80
C ARG A 72 17.64 -20.71 14.43
N GLY A 73 17.00 -21.86 14.36
CA GLY A 73 16.60 -22.51 13.11
C GLY A 73 15.28 -21.92 12.59
N TYR A 74 14.44 -22.75 11.98
CA TYR A 74 13.09 -22.32 11.59
C TYR A 74 12.31 -21.81 12.81
N GLY A 75 11.82 -20.60 12.70
CA GLY A 75 10.91 -20.02 13.70
C GLY A 75 9.46 -20.43 13.48
N PRO A 76 8.53 -19.95 14.34
CA PRO A 76 7.10 -20.06 14.05
C PRO A 76 6.77 -19.37 12.72
N GLU A 77 6.03 -20.04 11.88
CA GLU A 77 5.64 -19.49 10.56
C GLU A 77 4.81 -18.21 10.70
N GLN A 78 3.98 -18.10 11.76
CA GLN A 78 3.17 -16.93 12.07
C GLN A 78 3.99 -15.73 12.56
N GLY A 79 5.26 -15.95 12.89
CA GLY A 79 6.14 -14.97 13.52
C GLY A 79 6.36 -15.24 14.99
N TYR A 80 7.47 -14.70 15.52
CA TYR A 80 7.83 -14.85 16.93
C TYR A 80 6.88 -14.06 17.83
N ASP A 81 6.59 -14.61 19.01
CA ASP A 81 5.70 -14.00 20.00
C ASP A 81 6.15 -12.62 20.45
N PHE A 82 7.47 -12.37 20.52
CA PHE A 82 7.99 -11.06 20.91
C PHE A 82 7.55 -9.95 19.93
N LEU A 83 7.46 -10.25 18.63
CA LEU A 83 7.01 -9.28 17.63
C LEU A 83 5.48 -9.19 17.59
N ARG A 84 4.79 -10.35 17.58
CA ARG A 84 3.32 -10.41 17.55
C ARG A 84 2.70 -9.70 18.76
N ASN A 85 3.28 -9.89 19.97
CA ASN A 85 2.85 -9.17 21.16
C ASN A 85 3.14 -7.68 21.08
N ALA A 86 4.33 -7.28 20.57
CA ALA A 86 4.66 -5.86 20.41
C ALA A 86 3.69 -5.16 19.44
N ILE A 87 3.35 -5.79 18.31
CA ILE A 87 2.33 -5.31 17.37
C ILE A 87 0.97 -5.18 18.09
N CYS A 88 0.53 -6.26 18.74
CA CYS A 88 -0.76 -6.30 19.45
C CYS A 88 -0.89 -5.15 20.47
N ASP A 89 0.13 -4.95 21.28
CA ASP A 89 0.09 -3.97 22.37
C ASP A 89 0.16 -2.52 21.86
N ASN A 90 0.96 -2.26 20.82
CA ASN A 90 1.22 -0.89 20.35
C ASN A 90 0.28 -0.43 19.24
N ASP A 91 -0.06 -1.30 18.29
CA ASP A 91 -0.85 -0.90 17.12
C ASP A 91 -2.36 -1.06 17.37
N TYR A 92 -2.76 -1.96 18.27
CA TYR A 92 -4.17 -2.29 18.49
C TYR A 92 -4.67 -1.96 19.88
N LYS A 93 -4.12 -2.58 20.93
CA LYS A 93 -4.59 -2.34 22.33
C LYS A 93 -4.44 -0.89 22.75
N ALA A 94 -3.36 -0.23 22.36
CA ALA A 94 -3.14 1.20 22.64
C ALA A 94 -4.23 2.10 22.01
N ARG A 95 -4.99 1.58 21.03
CA ARG A 95 -6.11 2.25 20.34
C ARG A 95 -7.48 1.70 20.77
N GLY A 96 -7.52 0.80 21.76
CA GLY A 96 -8.75 0.17 22.20
C GLY A 96 -9.28 -0.94 21.30
N CYS A 97 -8.49 -1.40 20.32
CA CYS A 97 -8.87 -2.49 19.44
C CYS A 97 -8.64 -3.85 20.10
N ASP A 98 -9.64 -4.70 20.10
CA ASP A 98 -9.57 -6.06 20.64
C ASP A 98 -8.97 -7.04 19.62
N VAL A 99 -7.65 -6.94 19.40
CA VAL A 99 -6.87 -7.85 18.55
C VAL A 99 -5.94 -8.66 19.45
N SER A 100 -5.90 -9.98 19.27
CA SER A 100 -4.99 -10.86 20.01
C SER A 100 -3.76 -11.21 19.16
N ALA A 101 -2.63 -11.49 19.83
CA ALA A 101 -1.37 -11.77 19.14
C ALA A 101 -1.45 -12.99 18.19
N ASP A 102 -2.32 -13.94 18.47
CA ASP A 102 -2.52 -15.14 17.64
C ASP A 102 -3.44 -14.91 16.42
N GLU A 103 -4.00 -13.69 16.25
CA GLU A 103 -4.66 -13.22 15.04
C GLU A 103 -3.69 -12.51 14.08
N ILE A 104 -2.42 -12.30 14.52
CA ILE A 104 -1.37 -11.58 13.79
C ILE A 104 -0.44 -12.59 13.11
N PHE A 105 -0.26 -12.43 11.79
CA PHE A 105 0.61 -13.25 10.95
C PHE A 105 1.70 -12.37 10.34
N VAL A 106 2.94 -12.56 10.79
CA VAL A 106 4.11 -11.80 10.29
C VAL A 106 4.51 -12.34 8.93
N SER A 107 4.78 -11.45 7.97
CA SER A 107 5.07 -11.78 6.57
C SER A 107 6.22 -10.94 6.01
N ASP A 108 6.59 -11.22 4.77
CA ASP A 108 7.65 -10.54 4.03
C ASP A 108 7.16 -9.30 3.23
N GLY A 109 5.91 -8.89 3.40
CA GLY A 109 5.37 -7.68 2.77
C GLY A 109 3.87 -7.69 2.55
N SER A 110 3.18 -6.56 2.80
CA SER A 110 1.74 -6.42 2.58
C SER A 110 1.34 -6.66 1.11
N LYS A 111 2.25 -6.41 0.16
CA LYS A 111 2.05 -6.78 -1.25
C LYS A 111 1.85 -8.28 -1.44
N CYS A 112 2.69 -9.09 -0.79
CA CYS A 112 2.57 -10.54 -0.81
C CYS A 112 1.27 -10.97 -0.11
N ASP A 113 0.95 -10.37 1.03
CA ASP A 113 -0.23 -10.71 1.81
C ASP A 113 -1.54 -10.42 1.08
N SER A 114 -1.66 -9.20 0.50
CA SER A 114 -2.86 -8.78 -0.25
C SER A 114 -3.12 -9.64 -1.50
N SER A 115 -2.06 -10.29 -2.03
CA SER A 115 -2.15 -11.25 -3.12
C SER A 115 -2.44 -12.66 -2.61
N ASN A 116 -1.69 -13.09 -1.62
CA ASN A 116 -1.73 -14.45 -1.08
C ASN A 116 -3.04 -14.78 -0.37
N ILE A 117 -3.72 -13.77 0.19
CA ILE A 117 -5.02 -13.95 0.85
C ILE A 117 -6.08 -14.52 -0.10
N LEU A 118 -5.93 -14.28 -1.39
CA LEU A 118 -6.85 -14.79 -2.41
C LEU A 118 -6.81 -16.33 -2.56
N ASP A 119 -5.75 -16.99 -2.07
CA ASP A 119 -5.66 -18.46 -2.10
C ASP A 119 -6.76 -19.14 -1.27
N ILE A 120 -7.32 -18.45 -0.26
CA ILE A 120 -8.35 -19.02 0.62
C ILE A 120 -9.78 -18.67 0.18
N PHE A 121 -9.95 -17.87 -0.86
CA PHE A 121 -11.26 -17.47 -1.38
C PHE A 121 -11.53 -18.13 -2.74
N GLY A 122 -12.77 -18.54 -2.95
CA GLY A 122 -13.22 -19.12 -4.23
C GLY A 122 -13.06 -18.15 -5.41
N SER A 123 -12.81 -18.67 -6.60
CA SER A 123 -12.62 -17.88 -7.82
C SER A 123 -13.92 -17.18 -8.32
N ASN A 124 -15.08 -17.61 -7.83
CA ASN A 124 -16.38 -17.05 -8.23
C ASN A 124 -16.80 -15.83 -7.40
N ASN A 125 -16.01 -15.43 -6.40
CA ASN A 125 -16.28 -14.21 -5.63
C ASN A 125 -16.14 -12.98 -6.50
N THR A 126 -17.13 -12.09 -6.42
CA THR A 126 -17.07 -10.76 -7.02
C THR A 126 -16.16 -9.87 -6.19
N VAL A 127 -15.38 -9.02 -6.88
CA VAL A 127 -14.38 -8.17 -6.23
C VAL A 127 -14.62 -6.71 -6.56
N ALA A 128 -14.73 -5.86 -5.54
CA ALA A 128 -14.77 -4.41 -5.69
C ALA A 128 -13.39 -3.81 -5.38
N ILE A 129 -13.00 -2.84 -6.19
CA ILE A 129 -11.79 -2.04 -6.03
C ILE A 129 -12.12 -0.56 -6.26
N THR A 130 -11.39 0.33 -5.62
CA THR A 130 -11.45 1.76 -5.98
C THR A 130 -10.76 2.00 -7.34
N ASP A 131 -11.09 3.07 -8.04
CA ASP A 131 -10.44 3.49 -9.28
C ASP A 131 -10.20 5.01 -9.18
N PRO A 132 -8.97 5.51 -9.11
CA PRO A 132 -7.70 4.80 -9.26
C PRO A 132 -7.35 3.89 -8.07
N VAL A 133 -6.48 2.90 -8.32
CA VAL A 133 -6.12 1.87 -7.33
C VAL A 133 -4.64 1.45 -7.44
N TYR A 134 -4.10 0.87 -6.38
CA TYR A 134 -2.82 0.18 -6.45
C TYR A 134 -2.94 -1.05 -7.39
N PRO A 135 -2.19 -1.09 -8.53
CA PRO A 135 -2.45 -2.07 -9.60
C PRO A 135 -2.37 -3.54 -9.18
N VAL A 136 -1.65 -3.82 -8.09
CA VAL A 136 -1.48 -5.19 -7.58
C VAL A 136 -2.83 -5.85 -7.24
N TYR A 137 -3.81 -5.10 -6.76
CA TYR A 137 -5.13 -5.68 -6.45
C TYR A 137 -5.86 -6.16 -7.71
N VAL A 138 -5.71 -5.44 -8.83
CA VAL A 138 -6.22 -5.88 -10.14
C VAL A 138 -5.45 -7.11 -10.61
N ASP A 139 -4.14 -7.02 -10.70
CA ASP A 139 -3.27 -8.05 -11.28
C ASP A 139 -3.42 -9.39 -10.56
N THR A 140 -3.50 -9.39 -9.23
CA THR A 140 -3.63 -10.62 -8.45
C THR A 140 -4.99 -11.30 -8.64
N ASN A 141 -6.06 -10.52 -8.83
CA ASN A 141 -7.37 -11.06 -9.18
C ASN A 141 -7.41 -11.61 -10.61
N VAL A 142 -6.69 -10.99 -11.55
CA VAL A 142 -6.48 -11.54 -12.90
C VAL A 142 -5.77 -12.89 -12.82
N MET A 143 -4.63 -12.98 -12.12
CA MET A 143 -3.84 -14.19 -11.97
C MET A 143 -4.65 -15.36 -11.40
N THR A 144 -5.60 -15.07 -10.51
CA THR A 144 -6.48 -16.06 -9.87
C THR A 144 -7.75 -16.37 -10.67
N GLY A 145 -7.93 -15.76 -11.85
CA GLY A 145 -9.02 -16.08 -12.77
C GLY A 145 -10.39 -15.47 -12.43
N ARG A 146 -10.44 -14.43 -11.56
CA ARG A 146 -11.70 -13.80 -11.11
C ARG A 146 -12.24 -12.74 -12.07
N THR A 147 -11.48 -12.32 -13.07
CA THR A 147 -11.73 -11.06 -13.76
C THR A 147 -12.28 -11.19 -15.18
N GLY A 148 -12.16 -12.37 -15.81
CA GLY A 148 -12.41 -12.51 -17.25
C GLY A 148 -11.34 -11.80 -18.09
N GLU A 149 -11.72 -11.32 -19.29
CA GLU A 149 -10.86 -10.58 -20.21
C GLU A 149 -10.96 -9.07 -19.95
N ALA A 150 -9.90 -8.33 -20.32
CA ALA A 150 -9.91 -6.88 -20.29
C ALA A 150 -10.64 -6.32 -21.54
N ASP A 151 -11.35 -5.20 -21.36
CA ASP A 151 -11.84 -4.39 -22.48
C ASP A 151 -10.70 -3.55 -23.13
N ASP A 152 -11.04 -2.75 -24.14
CA ASP A 152 -10.09 -1.89 -24.86
C ASP A 152 -9.44 -0.82 -23.95
N ASN A 153 -10.10 -0.46 -22.85
CA ASN A 153 -9.60 0.49 -21.85
C ASN A 153 -8.80 -0.20 -20.73
N GLY A 154 -8.64 -1.52 -20.78
CA GLY A 154 -7.92 -2.30 -19.79
C GLY A 154 -8.72 -2.61 -18.52
N ARG A 155 -10.04 -2.41 -18.53
CA ARG A 155 -10.94 -2.77 -17.42
C ARG A 155 -11.41 -4.21 -17.59
N TYR A 156 -11.43 -4.95 -16.49
CA TYR A 156 -11.87 -6.34 -16.46
C TYR A 156 -13.33 -6.42 -16.03
N ALA A 157 -14.17 -7.09 -16.80
CA ALA A 157 -15.61 -7.18 -16.55
C ALA A 157 -15.99 -7.87 -15.24
N GLY A 158 -15.10 -8.72 -14.69
CA GLY A 158 -15.30 -9.41 -13.41
C GLY A 158 -14.95 -8.56 -12.18
N LEU A 159 -14.50 -7.30 -12.35
CA LEU A 159 -14.23 -6.38 -11.25
C LEU A 159 -15.26 -5.26 -11.20
N VAL A 160 -15.69 -4.90 -9.98
CA VAL A 160 -16.51 -3.72 -9.71
C VAL A 160 -15.59 -2.55 -9.40
N TYR A 161 -15.51 -1.59 -10.31
CA TYR A 161 -14.70 -0.39 -10.17
C TYR A 161 -15.49 0.73 -9.53
N ILE A 162 -14.99 1.29 -8.44
CA ILE A 162 -15.62 2.36 -7.67
C ILE A 162 -14.80 3.63 -7.87
N PRO A 163 -15.29 4.62 -8.64
CA PRO A 163 -14.55 5.85 -8.90
C PRO A 163 -14.25 6.63 -7.61
N VAL A 164 -13.02 7.12 -7.46
CA VAL A 164 -12.57 8.02 -6.40
C VAL A 164 -11.81 9.19 -7.02
N THR A 165 -12.53 10.26 -7.26
CA THR A 165 -12.06 11.47 -7.96
C THR A 165 -12.41 12.72 -7.16
N ASP A 166 -12.00 13.89 -7.62
CA ASP A 166 -12.37 15.18 -7.03
C ASP A 166 -13.88 15.46 -7.13
N GLU A 167 -14.60 14.82 -8.04
CA GLU A 167 -16.05 14.98 -8.18
C GLU A 167 -16.84 14.39 -7.00
N ASN A 168 -16.26 13.42 -6.28
CA ASN A 168 -16.84 12.81 -5.10
C ASN A 168 -15.97 12.97 -3.84
N ASP A 169 -15.12 14.00 -3.81
CA ASP A 169 -14.18 14.29 -2.71
C ASP A 169 -13.32 13.07 -2.33
N PHE A 170 -12.98 12.23 -3.31
CA PHE A 170 -12.25 10.97 -3.13
C PHE A 170 -12.91 10.00 -2.14
N SER A 171 -14.22 10.12 -1.92
CA SER A 171 -15.01 9.24 -1.08
C SER A 171 -15.75 8.19 -1.96
N PRO A 172 -15.35 6.91 -1.89
CA PRO A 172 -15.97 5.89 -2.73
C PRO A 172 -17.42 5.63 -2.34
N ALA A 173 -18.31 5.64 -3.33
CA ALA A 173 -19.69 5.23 -3.13
C ALA A 173 -19.80 3.72 -2.88
N LEU A 174 -20.76 3.29 -2.06
CA LEU A 174 -21.04 1.87 -1.87
C LEU A 174 -21.55 1.25 -3.19
N PRO A 175 -21.19 0.00 -3.51
CA PRO A 175 -21.73 -0.70 -4.67
C PRO A 175 -23.26 -0.82 -4.63
N GLU A 176 -23.94 -0.70 -5.78
CA GLU A 176 -25.40 -0.87 -5.85
C GLU A 176 -25.86 -2.31 -5.60
N GLY A 177 -25.00 -3.30 -5.87
CA GLY A 177 -25.27 -4.72 -5.68
C GLY A 177 -24.34 -5.36 -4.66
N LYS A 178 -24.52 -6.67 -4.40
CA LYS A 178 -23.64 -7.44 -3.56
C LYS A 178 -22.28 -7.62 -4.25
N VAL A 179 -21.20 -7.40 -3.50
CA VAL A 179 -19.83 -7.82 -3.83
C VAL A 179 -19.29 -8.66 -2.68
N ASP A 180 -18.43 -9.63 -2.97
CA ASP A 180 -17.95 -10.58 -1.94
C ASP A 180 -16.65 -10.11 -1.28
N LEU A 181 -15.72 -9.57 -2.06
CA LEU A 181 -14.43 -9.05 -1.58
C LEU A 181 -14.29 -7.58 -1.94
N ILE A 182 -13.84 -6.76 -0.99
CA ILE A 182 -13.72 -5.31 -1.14
C ILE A 182 -12.31 -4.89 -0.78
N TYR A 183 -11.52 -4.39 -1.73
CA TYR A 183 -10.22 -3.78 -1.41
C TYR A 183 -10.41 -2.31 -1.06
N LEU A 184 -9.96 -1.94 0.13
CA LEU A 184 -9.83 -0.55 0.58
C LEU A 184 -8.39 -0.30 1.00
N CYS A 185 -7.81 0.81 0.57
CA CYS A 185 -6.45 1.22 0.94
C CYS A 185 -6.50 2.62 1.54
N TYR A 186 -6.18 2.74 2.85
CA TYR A 186 -6.14 4.02 3.54
C TYR A 186 -5.02 4.08 4.56
N PRO A 187 -4.20 5.15 4.55
CA PRO A 187 -4.13 6.20 3.52
C PRO A 187 -3.92 5.65 2.12
N ASN A 188 -4.57 6.27 1.13
CA ASN A 188 -4.68 5.68 -0.21
C ASN A 188 -3.40 5.85 -1.03
N ASN A 189 -3.04 4.82 -1.75
CA ASN A 189 -2.13 4.83 -2.88
C ASN A 189 -2.95 4.56 -4.15
N PRO A 190 -3.11 5.55 -5.09
CA PRO A 190 -2.20 6.67 -5.34
C PRO A 190 -2.61 8.04 -4.79
N THR A 191 -3.84 8.25 -4.35
CA THR A 191 -4.41 9.60 -4.14
C THR A 191 -3.89 10.32 -2.89
N GLY A 192 -3.32 9.57 -1.94
CA GLY A 192 -2.87 10.14 -0.66
C GLY A 192 -4.01 10.61 0.24
N THR A 193 -5.24 10.23 -0.05
CA THR A 193 -6.43 10.56 0.74
C THR A 193 -6.66 9.55 1.86
N VAL A 194 -7.48 9.92 2.83
CA VAL A 194 -7.84 9.07 3.98
C VAL A 194 -9.36 8.89 4.05
N ALA A 195 -9.82 7.89 4.79
CA ALA A 195 -11.23 7.71 5.08
C ALA A 195 -11.55 8.17 6.51
N SER A 196 -12.68 8.85 6.66
CA SER A 196 -13.21 9.19 7.98
C SER A 196 -13.78 7.96 8.69
N THR A 197 -13.98 8.07 10.00
CA THR A 197 -14.70 7.06 10.80
C THR A 197 -16.06 6.75 10.19
N GLU A 198 -16.80 7.77 9.76
CA GLU A 198 -18.12 7.61 9.14
C GLU A 198 -18.04 6.82 7.82
N THR A 199 -17.08 7.15 6.95
CA THR A 199 -16.87 6.44 5.69
C THR A 199 -16.54 4.96 5.94
N LEU A 200 -15.63 4.67 6.87
CA LEU A 200 -15.27 3.29 7.20
C LEU A 200 -16.45 2.54 7.82
N LYS A 201 -17.25 3.22 8.66
CA LYS A 201 -18.46 2.62 9.23
C LYS A 201 -19.48 2.22 8.16
N GLN A 202 -19.70 3.06 7.16
CA GLN A 202 -20.60 2.72 6.03
C GLN A 202 -20.11 1.47 5.30
N TRP A 203 -18.82 1.32 5.08
CA TRP A 203 -18.22 0.13 4.46
C TRP A 203 -18.37 -1.12 5.33
N VAL A 204 -18.15 -1.00 6.64
CA VAL A 204 -18.36 -2.11 7.59
C VAL A 204 -19.82 -2.53 7.63
N ASP A 205 -20.75 -1.57 7.70
CA ASP A 205 -22.20 -1.85 7.69
C ASP A 205 -22.64 -2.50 6.37
N TYR A 206 -22.13 -2.02 5.24
CA TYR A 206 -22.36 -2.64 3.94
C TYR A 206 -21.84 -4.09 3.89
N ALA A 207 -20.61 -4.32 4.35
CA ALA A 207 -20.00 -5.65 4.37
C ALA A 207 -20.81 -6.63 5.24
N LYS A 208 -21.29 -6.18 6.41
CA LYS A 208 -22.17 -6.97 7.29
C LYS A 208 -23.50 -7.30 6.63
N ALA A 209 -24.09 -6.35 5.94
CA ALA A 209 -25.39 -6.53 5.28
C ALA A 209 -25.35 -7.46 4.05
N ASN A 210 -24.17 -7.60 3.44
CA ASN A 210 -23.97 -8.37 2.21
C ASN A 210 -23.13 -9.64 2.38
N ASP A 211 -22.74 -10.00 3.60
CA ASP A 211 -21.78 -11.10 3.88
C ASP A 211 -20.48 -10.94 3.09
N SER A 212 -19.98 -9.71 2.99
CA SER A 212 -18.75 -9.36 2.26
C SER A 212 -17.54 -9.35 3.19
N ILE A 213 -16.33 -9.46 2.64
CA ILE A 213 -15.08 -9.31 3.39
C ILE A 213 -14.32 -8.11 2.84
N ILE A 214 -13.94 -7.20 3.74
CA ILE A 214 -13.07 -6.07 3.45
C ILE A 214 -11.61 -6.51 3.58
N LEU A 215 -10.84 -6.30 2.53
CA LEU A 215 -9.38 -6.45 2.49
C LEU A 215 -8.78 -5.06 2.64
N TYR A 216 -8.45 -4.68 3.88
CA TYR A 216 -8.05 -3.33 4.26
C TYR A 216 -6.54 -3.18 4.28
N ASP A 217 -5.98 -2.42 3.34
CA ASP A 217 -4.54 -2.13 3.27
C ASP A 217 -4.22 -0.81 3.99
N ALA A 218 -3.55 -0.91 5.13
CA ALA A 218 -3.13 0.21 5.97
C ALA A 218 -1.60 0.40 5.97
N ALA A 219 -0.93 0.13 4.85
CA ALA A 219 0.53 0.22 4.75
C ALA A 219 1.09 1.63 4.99
N TYR A 220 0.26 2.67 4.96
CA TYR A 220 0.65 4.06 5.17
C TYR A 220 0.07 4.68 6.45
N GLU A 221 -0.52 3.90 7.32
CA GLU A 221 -1.21 4.40 8.54
C GLU A 221 -0.32 5.28 9.44
N ALA A 222 0.97 4.97 9.52
CA ALA A 222 1.92 5.74 10.34
C ALA A 222 2.10 7.20 9.88
N PHE A 223 1.64 7.55 8.69
CA PHE A 223 1.66 8.91 8.15
C PHE A 223 0.41 9.73 8.52
N ILE A 224 -0.59 9.12 9.14
CA ILE A 224 -1.78 9.81 9.65
C ILE A 224 -1.34 10.71 10.81
N THR A 225 -1.63 12.00 10.69
CA THR A 225 -1.31 13.02 11.71
C THR A 225 -2.56 13.62 12.35
N ASP A 226 -3.70 13.45 11.71
CA ASP A 226 -4.99 13.91 12.19
C ASP A 226 -5.56 12.89 13.19
N PRO A 227 -5.79 13.29 14.47
CA PRO A 227 -6.29 12.38 15.49
C PRO A 227 -7.72 11.86 15.27
N GLU A 228 -8.49 12.50 14.37
CA GLU A 228 -9.87 12.08 14.05
C GLU A 228 -9.91 10.98 12.97
N ILE A 229 -8.77 10.68 12.32
CA ILE A 229 -8.69 9.68 11.28
C ILE A 229 -8.27 8.32 11.88
N PRO A 230 -9.06 7.25 11.68
CA PRO A 230 -8.70 5.92 12.17
C PRO A 230 -7.39 5.40 11.57
N HIS A 231 -6.54 4.80 12.39
CA HIS A 231 -5.31 4.13 11.96
C HIS A 231 -5.52 2.66 11.62
N SER A 232 -6.62 2.08 12.10
CA SER A 232 -7.00 0.70 11.85
C SER A 232 -8.49 0.61 11.57
N ILE A 233 -8.88 -0.30 10.68
CA ILE A 233 -10.30 -0.59 10.48
C ILE A 233 -10.96 -1.15 11.74
N TYR A 234 -10.17 -1.76 12.65
CA TYR A 234 -10.69 -2.32 13.89
C TYR A 234 -11.03 -1.27 14.96
N GLU A 235 -10.78 0.00 14.72
CA GLU A 235 -11.35 1.11 15.49
C GLU A 235 -12.86 1.31 15.18
N ILE A 236 -13.36 0.67 14.11
CA ILE A 236 -14.76 0.71 13.71
C ILE A 236 -15.50 -0.50 14.29
N GLU A 237 -16.61 -0.23 14.99
CA GLU A 237 -17.43 -1.27 15.59
C GLU A 237 -17.95 -2.29 14.55
N GLY A 238 -17.72 -3.58 14.82
CA GLY A 238 -18.14 -4.67 13.96
C GLY A 238 -17.17 -5.00 12.81
N ALA A 239 -16.08 -4.25 12.62
CA ALA A 239 -15.10 -4.53 11.58
C ALA A 239 -14.42 -5.90 11.74
N ARG A 240 -14.25 -6.38 12.96
CA ARG A 240 -13.64 -7.71 13.23
C ARG A 240 -14.42 -8.87 12.61
N ASP A 241 -15.70 -8.68 12.35
CA ASP A 241 -16.56 -9.72 11.78
C ASP A 241 -16.51 -9.74 10.24
N VAL A 242 -15.95 -8.69 9.62
CA VAL A 242 -16.00 -8.49 8.16
C VAL A 242 -14.71 -8.00 7.53
N ALA A 243 -13.60 -7.85 8.28
CA ALA A 243 -12.38 -7.28 7.72
C ALA A 243 -11.12 -8.08 8.05
N ILE A 244 -10.20 -8.12 7.09
CA ILE A 244 -8.80 -8.54 7.20
C ILE A 244 -7.95 -7.30 6.96
N GLU A 245 -6.98 -7.02 7.87
CA GLU A 245 -6.11 -5.85 7.75
C GLU A 245 -4.67 -6.24 7.38
N PHE A 246 -4.09 -5.52 6.42
CA PHE A 246 -2.69 -5.64 6.01
C PHE A 246 -1.91 -4.44 6.49
N ARG A 247 -0.77 -4.67 7.15
CA ARG A 247 0.13 -3.65 7.68
C ARG A 247 1.56 -3.89 7.23
N SER A 248 2.39 -2.86 7.24
CA SER A 248 3.76 -2.97 6.74
C SER A 248 4.74 -2.08 7.49
N PHE A 249 5.93 -2.61 7.77
CA PHE A 249 7.08 -1.82 8.23
C PHE A 249 7.84 -1.15 7.08
N SER A 250 7.43 -1.39 5.83
CA SER A 250 8.16 -0.91 4.65
C SER A 250 8.29 0.61 4.60
N LYS A 251 7.22 1.36 4.92
CA LYS A 251 7.18 2.80 4.66
C LYS A 251 7.52 3.63 5.88
N ASN A 252 7.08 3.21 7.05
CA ASN A 252 7.33 3.92 8.31
C ASN A 252 8.73 3.65 8.89
N ALA A 253 9.23 2.41 8.76
CA ALA A 253 10.46 1.96 9.39
C ALA A 253 11.59 1.58 8.40
N GLY A 254 11.39 1.81 7.09
CA GLY A 254 12.42 1.59 6.09
C GLY A 254 12.59 0.14 5.61
N PHE A 255 11.65 -0.76 5.89
CA PHE A 255 11.79 -2.20 5.57
C PHE A 255 11.48 -2.56 4.11
N THR A 256 11.64 -1.64 3.17
CA THR A 256 11.41 -1.93 1.74
C THR A 256 12.41 -2.95 1.19
N GLY A 257 13.65 -2.95 1.66
CA GLY A 257 14.70 -3.89 1.26
C GLY A 257 14.84 -5.11 2.18
N THR A 258 14.51 -4.97 3.47
CA THR A 258 14.66 -6.03 4.49
C THR A 258 13.45 -6.92 4.64
N ARG A 259 12.29 -6.46 4.19
CA ARG A 259 11.02 -7.19 4.08
C ARG A 259 10.42 -7.64 5.42
N CYS A 260 9.50 -6.84 5.97
CA CYS A 260 8.64 -7.24 7.09
C CYS A 260 7.29 -6.54 7.02
N ALA A 261 6.24 -7.29 7.25
CA ALA A 261 4.86 -6.85 7.29
C ALA A 261 4.04 -7.79 8.18
N PHE A 262 2.75 -7.55 8.29
CA PHE A 262 1.86 -8.50 8.95
C PHE A 262 0.41 -8.35 8.45
N THR A 263 -0.33 -9.43 8.60
CA THR A 263 -1.77 -9.51 8.34
C THR A 263 -2.48 -9.82 9.65
N VAL A 264 -3.61 -9.15 9.89
CA VAL A 264 -4.52 -9.50 10.99
C VAL A 264 -5.74 -10.20 10.43
N VAL A 265 -5.98 -11.43 10.88
CA VAL A 265 -7.16 -12.22 10.52
C VAL A 265 -7.92 -12.57 11.80
N PRO A 266 -9.03 -11.88 12.09
CA PRO A 266 -9.80 -12.14 13.31
C PRO A 266 -10.36 -13.55 13.37
N LYS A 267 -10.38 -14.14 14.56
CA LYS A 267 -10.96 -15.46 14.80
C LYS A 267 -12.49 -15.49 14.66
N SER A 268 -13.14 -14.33 14.81
CA SER A 268 -14.58 -14.20 14.62
C SER A 268 -14.99 -14.22 13.14
N LEU A 269 -14.04 -13.97 12.22
CA LEU A 269 -14.32 -13.81 10.79
C LEU A 269 -14.77 -15.14 10.18
N LYS A 270 -15.92 -15.11 9.51
CA LYS A 270 -16.57 -16.28 8.90
C LYS A 270 -16.59 -16.16 7.37
N GLY A 271 -16.66 -17.31 6.72
CA GLY A 271 -16.94 -17.46 5.31
C GLY A 271 -17.85 -18.65 5.07
N THR A 272 -18.25 -18.88 3.82
CA THR A 272 -19.10 -20.02 3.44
C THR A 272 -18.43 -20.88 2.38
N THR A 273 -18.58 -22.17 2.48
CA THR A 273 -18.20 -23.14 1.44
C THR A 273 -19.22 -23.16 0.31
N SER A 274 -18.91 -23.82 -0.80
CA SER A 274 -19.79 -23.92 -1.97
C SER A 274 -21.12 -24.60 -1.69
N ASP A 275 -21.21 -25.41 -0.63
CA ASP A 275 -22.46 -26.06 -0.17
C ASP A 275 -23.22 -25.24 0.89
N GLY A 276 -22.73 -24.00 1.20
CA GLY A 276 -23.35 -23.09 2.15
C GLY A 276 -22.97 -23.32 3.62
N THR A 277 -22.01 -24.22 3.91
CA THR A 277 -21.54 -24.43 5.27
C THR A 277 -20.68 -23.25 5.75
N THR A 278 -21.00 -22.70 6.91
CA THR A 278 -20.18 -21.62 7.53
C THR A 278 -18.89 -22.18 8.11
N VAL A 279 -17.76 -21.51 7.82
CA VAL A 279 -16.43 -21.88 8.30
C VAL A 279 -15.66 -20.67 8.81
N ASP A 280 -14.70 -20.92 9.71
CA ASP A 280 -13.80 -19.88 10.21
C ASP A 280 -12.71 -19.59 9.17
N ILE A 281 -12.49 -18.31 8.85
CA ILE A 281 -11.45 -17.85 7.90
C ILE A 281 -10.05 -17.99 8.51
N HIS A 282 -9.89 -17.67 9.80
CA HIS A 282 -8.60 -17.70 10.49
C HIS A 282 -7.84 -19.05 10.34
N PRO A 283 -8.44 -20.23 10.57
CA PRO A 283 -7.75 -21.50 10.35
C PRO A 283 -7.36 -21.75 8.89
N LEU A 284 -8.14 -21.27 7.92
CA LEU A 284 -7.81 -21.38 6.50
C LEU A 284 -6.57 -20.57 6.16
N TRP A 285 -6.51 -19.30 6.64
CA TRP A 285 -5.32 -18.48 6.46
C TRP A 285 -4.11 -19.07 7.17
N ASN A 286 -4.25 -19.48 8.42
CA ASN A 286 -3.17 -20.13 9.15
C ASN A 286 -2.63 -21.35 8.40
N ARG A 287 -3.51 -22.22 7.89
CA ARG A 287 -3.09 -23.38 7.09
C ARG A 287 -2.35 -23.00 5.81
N ARG A 288 -2.86 -22.00 5.07
CA ARG A 288 -2.21 -21.45 3.89
C ARG A 288 -0.83 -20.90 4.23
N HIS A 289 -0.77 -20.06 5.27
CA HIS A 289 0.45 -19.40 5.71
C HIS A 289 1.54 -20.42 6.05
N CYS A 290 1.26 -21.35 6.95
CA CYS A 290 2.20 -22.41 7.35
C CYS A 290 2.57 -23.39 6.23
N THR A 291 1.76 -23.51 5.18
CA THR A 291 2.06 -24.44 4.06
C THR A 291 2.97 -23.80 3.01
N LYS A 292 2.85 -22.49 2.78
CA LYS A 292 3.52 -21.78 1.67
C LYS A 292 4.58 -20.79 2.13
N PHE A 293 4.81 -20.65 3.43
CA PHE A 293 5.74 -19.67 4.00
C PHE A 293 6.38 -20.20 5.29
N ASN A 294 7.68 -20.02 5.45
CA ASN A 294 8.46 -20.46 6.62
C ASN A 294 8.77 -19.36 7.63
N GLY A 295 8.08 -18.22 7.52
CA GLY A 295 8.29 -17.07 8.40
C GLY A 295 9.40 -16.13 7.93
N VAL A 296 9.36 -14.90 8.43
CA VAL A 296 10.40 -13.90 8.26
C VAL A 296 11.61 -14.26 9.11
N SER A 297 12.81 -13.95 8.64
CA SER A 297 14.04 -14.27 9.35
C SER A 297 14.09 -13.63 10.75
N TYR A 298 14.69 -14.35 11.69
CA TYR A 298 14.81 -13.91 13.10
C TYR A 298 15.41 -12.51 13.26
N PRO A 299 16.56 -12.15 12.60
CA PRO A 299 17.12 -10.81 12.73
C PRO A 299 16.18 -9.71 12.27
N ILE A 300 15.44 -9.94 11.19
CA ILE A 300 14.48 -8.96 10.65
C ILE A 300 13.30 -8.77 11.62
N GLN A 301 12.79 -9.84 12.22
CA GLN A 301 11.73 -9.71 13.23
C GLN A 301 12.20 -9.01 14.51
N ARG A 302 13.49 -9.16 14.91
CA ARG A 302 14.08 -8.38 15.99
C ARG A 302 14.19 -6.91 15.66
N GLY A 303 14.61 -6.59 14.43
CA GLY A 303 14.59 -5.21 13.92
C GLY A 303 13.17 -4.62 13.93
N ALA A 304 12.18 -5.36 13.45
CA ALA A 304 10.79 -4.93 13.46
C ALA A 304 10.26 -4.71 14.90
N ALA A 305 10.61 -5.58 15.85
CA ALA A 305 10.26 -5.39 17.26
C ALA A 305 10.91 -4.14 17.87
N ALA A 306 12.13 -3.79 17.46
CA ALA A 306 12.82 -2.58 17.91
C ALA A 306 12.10 -1.29 17.47
N ALA A 307 11.27 -1.33 16.42
CA ALA A 307 10.42 -0.22 16.03
C ALA A 307 9.46 0.24 17.15
N TYR A 308 9.08 -0.68 18.03
CA TYR A 308 8.18 -0.41 19.17
C TYR A 308 8.92 -0.01 20.47
N SER A 309 10.26 -0.04 20.48
CA SER A 309 11.03 0.53 21.59
C SER A 309 10.87 2.05 21.64
N GLU A 310 11.18 2.66 22.78
CA GLU A 310 11.14 4.13 22.93
C GLU A 310 12.01 4.84 21.87
N ALA A 311 13.27 4.38 21.70
CA ALA A 311 14.17 4.91 20.69
C ALA A 311 13.66 4.66 19.26
N GLY A 312 13.12 3.46 18.98
CA GLY A 312 12.55 3.12 17.69
C GLY A 312 11.35 4.02 17.31
N LYS A 313 10.41 4.20 18.23
CA LYS A 313 9.26 5.11 18.05
C LYS A 313 9.68 6.55 17.79
N GLN A 314 10.67 7.05 18.54
CA GLN A 314 11.19 8.41 18.33
C GLN A 314 11.80 8.55 16.93
N GLN A 315 12.70 7.64 16.55
CA GLN A 315 13.41 7.69 15.27
C GLN A 315 12.46 7.51 14.07
N ILE A 316 11.48 6.61 14.18
CA ILE A 316 10.43 6.44 13.16
C ILE A 316 9.59 7.71 13.07
N GLY A 317 9.22 8.31 14.19
CA GLY A 317 8.49 9.58 14.20
C GLY A 317 9.25 10.71 13.52
N GLU A 318 10.58 10.76 13.66
CA GLU A 318 11.45 11.71 12.95
C GLU A 318 11.44 11.45 11.44
N LEU A 319 11.55 10.19 11.03
CA LEU A 319 11.49 9.77 9.63
C LEU A 319 10.15 10.11 8.97
N VAL A 320 9.05 9.80 9.64
CA VAL A 320 7.69 10.14 9.17
C VAL A 320 7.55 11.65 9.02
N ARG A 321 7.95 12.44 10.02
CA ARG A 321 7.93 13.91 9.94
C ARG A 321 8.77 14.45 8.79
N PHE A 322 9.94 13.86 8.53
CA PHE A 322 10.79 14.23 7.40
C PHE A 322 10.05 14.09 6.06
N TYR A 323 9.40 12.95 5.82
CA TYR A 323 8.65 12.74 4.58
C TYR A 323 7.36 13.58 4.51
N MET A 324 6.68 13.77 5.63
CA MET A 324 5.48 14.61 5.63
C MET A 324 5.80 16.08 5.37
N GLU A 325 6.96 16.55 5.81
CA GLU A 325 7.45 17.88 5.45
C GLU A 325 7.79 17.98 3.96
N ASN A 326 8.35 16.92 3.34
CA ASN A 326 8.51 16.84 1.89
C ASN A 326 7.15 16.94 1.16
N ALA A 327 6.14 16.21 1.63
CA ALA A 327 4.80 16.26 1.06
C ALA A 327 4.20 17.66 1.16
N ARG A 328 4.37 18.35 2.31
CA ARG A 328 3.92 19.74 2.51
C ARG A 328 4.58 20.69 1.52
N LEU A 329 5.90 20.60 1.33
CA LEU A 329 6.64 21.45 0.38
C LEU A 329 6.16 21.24 -1.06
N LEU A 330 5.97 20.00 -1.49
CA LEU A 330 5.43 19.68 -2.81
C LEU A 330 4.02 20.27 -3.00
N ARG A 331 3.13 20.07 -2.02
CA ARG A 331 1.77 20.64 -2.06
C ARG A 331 1.76 22.15 -2.18
N GLU A 332 2.50 22.85 -1.30
CA GLU A 332 2.55 24.31 -1.28
C GLU A 332 3.17 24.86 -2.58
N GLY A 333 4.24 24.23 -3.06
CA GLY A 333 4.88 24.63 -4.30
C GLY A 333 3.96 24.53 -5.52
N LEU A 334 3.24 23.42 -5.66
CA LEU A 334 2.28 23.20 -6.74
C LEU A 334 1.06 24.14 -6.62
N THR A 335 0.55 24.34 -5.42
CA THR A 335 -0.58 25.26 -5.19
C THR A 335 -0.23 26.70 -5.57
N LYS A 336 1.00 27.15 -5.30
CA LYS A 336 1.48 28.50 -5.67
C LYS A 336 1.45 28.76 -7.18
N VAL A 337 1.63 27.73 -7.99
CA VAL A 337 1.55 27.83 -9.47
C VAL A 337 0.15 27.45 -10.01
N GLY A 338 -0.86 27.40 -9.15
CA GLY A 338 -2.26 27.20 -9.53
C GLY A 338 -2.67 25.76 -9.82
N ILE A 339 -1.87 24.77 -9.45
CA ILE A 339 -2.21 23.37 -9.61
C ILE A 339 -3.15 22.93 -8.48
N GLN A 340 -4.23 22.22 -8.83
CA GLN A 340 -5.10 21.55 -7.87
C GLN A 340 -4.41 20.32 -7.30
N VAL A 341 -4.30 20.25 -5.97
CA VAL A 341 -3.52 19.22 -5.27
C VAL A 341 -4.36 18.58 -4.18
N TYR A 342 -4.26 17.26 -4.10
CA TYR A 342 -4.94 16.41 -3.13
C TYR A 342 -3.91 15.51 -2.42
N GLY A 343 -4.31 14.88 -1.32
CA GLY A 343 -3.40 14.02 -0.52
C GLY A 343 -2.24 14.79 0.11
N GLY A 344 -1.19 14.09 0.52
CA GLY A 344 0.02 14.68 1.09
C GLY A 344 -0.17 15.39 2.44
N VAL A 345 -1.25 15.10 3.18
CA VAL A 345 -1.53 15.61 4.54
C VAL A 345 -1.41 14.49 5.57
N ASN A 346 -2.03 13.35 5.30
CA ASN A 346 -1.97 12.14 6.12
C ASN A 346 -1.36 10.96 5.33
N ALA A 347 -0.57 11.26 4.31
CA ALA A 347 0.06 10.28 3.44
C ALA A 347 1.26 10.90 2.71
N PRO A 348 2.27 10.10 2.32
CA PRO A 348 3.44 10.59 1.61
C PRO A 348 3.22 10.79 0.10
N TYR A 349 1.99 10.62 -0.39
CA TYR A 349 1.62 10.84 -1.78
C TYR A 349 0.87 12.13 -1.98
N VAL A 350 1.30 12.87 -2.98
CA VAL A 350 0.66 14.08 -3.48
C VAL A 350 0.03 13.75 -4.83
N TRP A 351 -1.27 13.89 -4.92
CA TRP A 351 -2.08 13.66 -6.11
C TRP A 351 -2.49 15.01 -6.68
N LEU A 352 -2.25 15.23 -7.94
CA LEU A 352 -2.52 16.52 -8.55
C LEU A 352 -3.32 16.34 -9.85
N LYS A 353 -4.14 17.33 -10.19
CA LYS A 353 -4.84 17.42 -11.46
C LYS A 353 -3.88 17.98 -12.51
N THR A 354 -3.81 17.34 -13.69
CA THR A 354 -2.93 17.83 -14.77
C THR A 354 -3.40 19.19 -15.28
N PRO A 355 -2.51 20.17 -15.49
CA PRO A 355 -2.88 21.51 -15.91
C PRO A 355 -3.42 21.52 -17.34
N GLY A 356 -4.37 22.42 -17.60
CA GLY A 356 -4.90 22.65 -18.95
C GLY A 356 -5.64 21.48 -19.60
N GLY A 357 -6.01 20.45 -18.80
CA GLY A 357 -6.66 19.24 -19.33
C GLY A 357 -5.71 18.32 -20.10
N ALA A 358 -4.41 18.42 -19.89
CA ALA A 358 -3.43 17.52 -20.47
C ALA A 358 -3.67 16.08 -20.02
N THR A 359 -3.40 15.11 -20.89
CA THR A 359 -3.39 13.70 -20.47
C THR A 359 -2.27 13.47 -19.45
N SER A 360 -2.42 12.43 -18.62
CA SER A 360 -1.42 12.11 -17.60
C SER A 360 -0.04 11.78 -18.19
N TRP A 361 0.01 11.22 -19.41
CA TRP A 361 1.27 10.95 -20.12
C TRP A 361 1.85 12.19 -20.81
N ASP A 362 1.03 13.07 -21.40
CA ASP A 362 1.52 14.34 -21.96
C ASP A 362 2.12 15.24 -20.88
N PHE A 363 1.50 15.21 -19.68
CA PHE A 363 2.04 15.92 -18.53
C PHE A 363 3.36 15.30 -18.03
N PHE A 364 3.48 13.97 -18.06
CA PHE A 364 4.73 13.27 -17.76
C PHE A 364 5.86 13.74 -18.70
N ASP A 365 5.63 13.72 -20.01
CA ASP A 365 6.61 14.14 -20.99
C ASP A 365 6.98 15.63 -20.82
N THR A 366 5.99 16.48 -20.56
CA THR A 366 6.20 17.91 -20.27
C THR A 366 7.11 18.13 -19.05
N LEU A 367 6.87 17.42 -17.95
CA LEU A 367 7.69 17.53 -16.74
C LEU A 367 9.10 17.01 -16.94
N LEU A 368 9.25 15.91 -17.67
CA LEU A 368 10.56 15.34 -17.98
C LEU A 368 11.39 16.27 -18.87
N GLU A 369 10.80 16.79 -19.93
CA GLU A 369 11.50 17.62 -20.93
C GLU A 369 11.83 19.03 -20.41
N LYS A 370 10.89 19.68 -19.73
CA LYS A 370 11.06 21.06 -19.27
C LYS A 370 11.66 21.18 -17.88
N GLY A 371 11.32 20.25 -16.98
CA GLY A 371 11.71 20.31 -15.57
C GLY A 371 12.78 19.30 -15.17
N ASN A 372 13.06 18.29 -15.99
CA ASN A 372 13.81 17.09 -15.61
C ASN A 372 13.22 16.41 -14.35
N LEU A 373 11.89 16.37 -14.30
CA LEU A 373 11.13 15.81 -13.18
C LEU A 373 10.37 14.58 -13.63
N VAL A 374 10.35 13.54 -12.80
CA VAL A 374 9.65 12.29 -13.06
C VAL A 374 8.68 12.00 -11.93
N GLY A 375 7.39 11.94 -12.25
CA GLY A 375 6.36 11.44 -11.36
C GLY A 375 5.68 10.21 -11.96
N THR A 376 4.46 9.91 -11.53
CA THR A 376 3.72 8.74 -12.03
C THR A 376 2.41 9.19 -12.65
N PRO A 377 2.19 8.91 -13.96
CA PRO A 377 0.92 9.19 -14.62
C PRO A 377 -0.27 8.51 -13.93
N GLY A 378 -1.34 9.25 -13.73
CA GLY A 378 -2.50 8.77 -13.00
C GLY A 378 -3.25 7.64 -13.71
N SER A 379 -3.27 7.65 -15.05
CA SER A 379 -3.85 6.56 -15.86
C SER A 379 -3.22 5.20 -15.61
N GLY A 380 -2.01 5.16 -15.07
CA GLY A 380 -1.35 3.91 -14.68
C GLY A 380 -1.94 3.25 -13.41
N PHE A 381 -2.84 3.94 -12.71
CA PHE A 381 -3.55 3.43 -11.54
C PHE A 381 -5.02 3.09 -11.83
N GLY A 382 -5.47 3.26 -13.06
CA GLY A 382 -6.84 3.00 -13.48
C GLY A 382 -7.41 4.12 -14.35
N ALA A 383 -8.56 3.86 -14.96
CA ALA A 383 -9.18 4.79 -15.91
C ALA A 383 -9.58 6.13 -15.26
N ALA A 384 -10.06 6.10 -14.01
CA ALA A 384 -10.41 7.32 -13.28
C ALA A 384 -9.17 8.11 -12.79
N GLY A 385 -7.98 7.56 -12.97
CA GLY A 385 -6.71 8.29 -12.76
C GLY A 385 -6.26 9.14 -13.95
N GLU A 386 -6.95 9.07 -15.10
CA GLU A 386 -6.63 9.92 -16.25
C GLU A 386 -6.92 11.39 -15.92
N GLY A 387 -6.04 12.29 -16.37
CA GLY A 387 -6.07 13.70 -16.01
C GLY A 387 -5.50 14.01 -14.61
N TYR A 388 -4.90 13.01 -13.96
CA TYR A 388 -4.19 13.18 -12.68
C TYR A 388 -2.75 12.67 -12.76
N PHE A 389 -1.98 13.03 -11.72
CA PHE A 389 -0.57 12.67 -11.62
C PHE A 389 -0.13 12.50 -10.17
N ARG A 390 0.68 11.48 -9.87
CA ARG A 390 1.16 11.23 -8.51
C ARG A 390 2.61 11.68 -8.35
N LEU A 391 2.87 12.43 -7.28
CA LEU A 391 4.21 12.65 -6.74
C LEU A 391 4.38 11.95 -5.40
N SER A 392 5.59 11.52 -5.11
CA SER A 392 5.98 10.87 -3.87
C SER A 392 6.88 11.80 -3.05
N ALA A 393 6.61 11.87 -1.76
CA ALA A 393 7.45 12.58 -0.80
C ALA A 393 8.73 11.81 -0.41
N PHE A 394 8.86 10.57 -0.86
CA PHE A 394 10.04 9.74 -0.62
C PHE A 394 11.21 10.21 -1.49
N ASN A 395 11.91 11.22 -1.00
CA ASN A 395 13.12 11.77 -1.62
C ASN A 395 13.94 12.57 -0.59
N SER A 396 15.16 12.96 -0.94
CA SER A 396 15.93 13.90 -0.13
C SER A 396 15.27 15.28 -0.10
N ARG A 397 15.47 16.02 0.97
CA ARG A 397 14.96 17.39 1.12
C ARG A 397 15.41 18.29 -0.03
N ALA A 398 16.71 18.24 -0.35
CA ALA A 398 17.29 19.04 -1.42
C ALA A 398 16.63 18.79 -2.78
N ASN A 399 16.37 17.52 -3.12
CA ASN A 399 15.67 17.18 -4.36
C ASN A 399 14.23 17.69 -4.38
N VAL A 400 13.53 17.66 -3.23
CA VAL A 400 12.16 18.15 -3.14
C VAL A 400 12.11 19.66 -3.31
N GLU A 401 13.00 20.41 -2.64
CA GLU A 401 13.12 21.87 -2.76
C GLU A 401 13.44 22.27 -4.19
N GLU A 402 14.41 21.62 -4.80
CA GLU A 402 14.78 21.85 -6.21
C GLU A 402 13.62 21.50 -7.17
N ALA A 403 12.90 20.41 -6.92
CA ALA A 403 11.73 20.06 -7.73
C ALA A 403 10.64 21.12 -7.64
N VAL A 404 10.37 21.70 -6.46
CA VAL A 404 9.41 22.79 -6.27
C VAL A 404 9.82 24.04 -7.07
N GLU A 405 11.09 24.39 -7.08
CA GLU A 405 11.60 25.50 -7.91
C GLU A 405 11.38 25.23 -9.40
N ARG A 406 11.69 24.02 -9.86
CA ARG A 406 11.52 23.61 -11.25
C ARG A 406 10.05 23.54 -11.69
N PHE A 407 9.14 23.14 -10.80
CA PHE A 407 7.69 23.23 -11.06
C PHE A 407 7.28 24.68 -11.31
N THR A 408 7.76 25.61 -10.49
CA THR A 408 7.47 27.04 -10.65
C THR A 408 7.97 27.56 -12.00
N GLN A 409 9.15 27.16 -12.44
CA GLN A 409 9.74 27.59 -13.72
C GLN A 409 9.10 26.94 -14.95
N SER A 410 8.60 25.70 -14.81
CA SER A 410 8.10 24.91 -15.95
C SER A 410 6.60 25.06 -16.18
N LEU A 411 5.85 25.41 -15.14
CA LEU A 411 4.39 25.46 -15.15
C LEU A 411 3.81 26.86 -14.83
N GLY A 412 4.61 27.77 -14.28
CA GLY A 412 4.26 29.19 -14.06
C GLY A 412 4.73 30.00 -15.26
#